data_7ec6774e488ab3b381e67c0eeb08c91c
#
_entry.id   7ec6774e488ab3b381e67c0eeb08c91c
#
_cell.length_a   1.000
_cell.length_b   1.000
_cell.length_c   1.000
_cell.angle_alpha   90.00
_cell.angle_beta   90.00
_cell.angle_gamma   90.00
#
_symmetry.space_group_name_H-M   'P 1'
#
loop_
_entity.id
_entity.type
_entity.pdbx_description
1 polymer ?
#
loop_
_entity_poly.entity_id
_entity_poly.type
_entity_poly.pdbx_seq_one_letter_code
_entity_poly.pdbx_strand_id
1 'polypeptide(L)'
;MKYSDLFIDFDDTLYDTHDNAVIALGELYEYLHLEQHFDDPNVFYDDYWETNIRLWKQYSQGEIERRYLIIERFRHPLSLGKGIDPTPEYCIEVSNKFLSLCAVKPGLVDGAKELMDYLRGKGYRMHLCSNGFHEVQYKKLHACGLYDYFDTIILSEDAGANKPSPIFFSYAFEKSGASKETTLMIGDNFNTDILGAKQAGLDTIYFNRFPDYPAPEAVTHEVHHLRDILNIL
;
A
#
# COMPACT_ATOMS: atom_id res chain seq x y z
N MET A 1 -27.82 -8.94 -2.47
CA MET A 1 -26.33 -9.04 -2.40
C MET A 1 -25.97 -9.59 -1.04
N LYS A 2 -24.96 -10.45 -0.94
CA LYS A 2 -24.45 -10.96 0.36
C LYS A 2 -23.72 -9.87 1.13
N TYR A 3 -22.96 -9.02 0.42
CA TYR A 3 -22.18 -7.94 0.99
C TYR A 3 -22.81 -6.59 0.63
N SER A 4 -22.70 -5.60 1.52
CA SER A 4 -23.08 -4.22 1.30
C SER A 4 -21.89 -3.27 1.42
N ASP A 5 -20.86 -3.69 2.17
CA ASP A 5 -19.67 -2.93 2.49
C ASP A 5 -18.41 -3.64 2.00
N LEU A 6 -17.50 -2.90 1.44
CA LEU A 6 -16.22 -3.40 0.97
C LEU A 6 -15.09 -2.64 1.65
N PHE A 7 -14.27 -3.34 2.42
CA PHE A 7 -12.98 -2.86 2.86
C PHE A 7 -11.98 -3.17 1.76
N ILE A 8 -11.34 -2.15 1.22
CA ILE A 8 -10.46 -2.27 0.06
C ILE A 8 -9.10 -1.71 0.42
N ASP A 9 -8.07 -2.53 0.28
CA ASP A 9 -6.69 -2.06 0.36
C ASP A 9 -6.36 -1.17 -0.84
N PHE A 10 -5.30 -0.37 -0.72
CA PHE A 10 -4.94 0.62 -1.73
C PHE A 10 -3.63 0.30 -2.45
N ASP A 11 -2.52 0.24 -1.71
CA ASP A 11 -1.18 0.08 -2.26
C ASP A 11 -0.99 -1.34 -2.82
N ASP A 12 -0.67 -1.45 -4.11
CA ASP A 12 -0.55 -2.70 -4.88
C ASP A 12 -1.85 -3.49 -5.07
N THR A 13 -2.97 -3.02 -4.49
CA THR A 13 -4.32 -3.52 -4.80
C THR A 13 -4.99 -2.67 -5.88
N LEU A 14 -5.15 -1.37 -5.67
CA LEU A 14 -5.75 -0.44 -6.64
C LEU A 14 -4.72 0.52 -7.26
N TYR A 15 -3.80 1.00 -6.45
CA TYR A 15 -2.73 1.90 -6.84
C TYR A 15 -1.47 1.09 -7.10
N ASP A 16 -0.86 1.23 -8.27
CA ASP A 16 0.37 0.51 -8.62
C ASP A 16 1.56 1.16 -7.91
N THR A 17 1.76 0.76 -6.65
CA THR A 17 2.78 1.34 -5.78
C THR A 17 4.17 1.07 -6.30
N HIS A 18 4.43 -0.14 -6.80
CA HIS A 18 5.73 -0.52 -7.33
C HIS A 18 6.12 0.37 -8.53
N ASP A 19 5.31 0.40 -9.58
CA ASP A 19 5.65 1.11 -10.82
C ASP A 19 5.72 2.63 -10.61
N ASN A 20 4.79 3.18 -9.80
CA ASN A 20 4.84 4.59 -9.42
C ASN A 20 6.10 4.92 -8.60
N ALA A 21 6.53 4.03 -7.71
CA ALA A 21 7.74 4.21 -6.92
C ALA A 21 9.02 4.07 -7.77
N VAL A 22 9.04 3.17 -8.77
CA VAL A 22 10.14 3.08 -9.74
C VAL A 22 10.35 4.41 -10.46
N ILE A 23 9.27 5.02 -10.97
CA ILE A 23 9.33 6.33 -11.62
C ILE A 23 9.83 7.41 -10.65
N ALA A 24 9.25 7.46 -9.44
CA ALA A 24 9.62 8.44 -8.43
C ALA A 24 11.07 8.28 -7.94
N LEU A 25 11.58 7.04 -7.88
CA LEU A 25 12.95 6.75 -7.48
C LEU A 25 13.95 7.20 -8.57
N GLY A 26 13.61 7.04 -9.85
CA GLY A 26 14.40 7.58 -10.96
C GLY A 26 14.47 9.11 -10.92
N GLU A 27 13.33 9.79 -10.71
CA GLU A 27 13.29 11.25 -10.55
C GLU A 27 14.09 11.72 -9.31
N LEU A 28 14.07 10.94 -8.22
CA LEU A 28 14.86 11.21 -7.03
C LEU A 28 16.35 11.07 -7.30
N TYR A 29 16.76 10.02 -8.04
CA TYR A 29 18.15 9.77 -8.42
C TYR A 29 18.73 10.96 -9.21
N GLU A 30 17.98 11.45 -10.19
CA GLU A 30 18.35 12.65 -10.97
C GLU A 30 18.37 13.92 -10.09
N TYR A 31 17.36 14.11 -9.24
CA TYR A 31 17.27 15.28 -8.37
C TYR A 31 18.43 15.40 -7.38
N LEU A 32 18.93 14.27 -6.87
CA LEU A 32 20.05 14.20 -5.95
C LEU A 32 21.42 14.13 -6.64
N HIS A 33 21.45 14.13 -7.98
CA HIS A 33 22.66 13.97 -8.80
C HIS A 33 23.49 12.74 -8.43
N LEU A 34 22.79 11.59 -8.16
CA LEU A 34 23.43 10.36 -7.69
C LEU A 34 24.34 9.72 -8.74
N GLU A 35 24.21 10.08 -10.03
CA GLU A 35 25.15 9.68 -11.11
C GLU A 35 26.60 10.08 -10.86
N GLN A 36 26.82 11.08 -9.98
CA GLN A 36 28.17 11.52 -9.57
C GLN A 36 28.76 10.63 -8.46
N HIS A 37 27.92 9.83 -7.81
CA HIS A 37 28.26 9.02 -6.64
C HIS A 37 28.25 7.51 -6.90
N PHE A 38 27.55 7.06 -7.95
CA PHE A 38 27.43 5.65 -8.32
C PHE A 38 27.93 5.42 -9.74
N ASP A 39 28.86 4.47 -9.91
CA ASP A 39 29.32 4.03 -11.24
C ASP A 39 28.22 3.21 -11.95
N ASP A 40 27.41 2.46 -11.19
CA ASP A 40 26.26 1.70 -11.64
C ASP A 40 25.04 2.10 -10.80
N PRO A 41 24.01 2.70 -11.40
CA PRO A 41 22.80 3.11 -10.70
C PRO A 41 22.03 1.94 -10.08
N ASN A 42 22.18 0.71 -10.61
CA ASN A 42 21.48 -0.46 -10.09
C ASN A 42 21.92 -0.78 -8.64
N VAL A 43 23.15 -0.44 -8.26
CA VAL A 43 23.61 -0.62 -6.87
C VAL A 43 22.71 0.15 -5.89
N PHE A 44 22.28 1.36 -6.23
CA PHE A 44 21.34 2.14 -5.41
C PHE A 44 19.92 1.57 -5.48
N TYR A 45 19.44 1.23 -6.67
CA TYR A 45 18.04 0.78 -6.86
C TYR A 45 17.80 -0.58 -6.22
N ASP A 46 18.68 -1.55 -6.42
CA ASP A 46 18.52 -2.91 -5.90
C ASP A 46 18.54 -2.91 -4.36
N ASP A 47 19.50 -2.19 -3.78
CA ASP A 47 19.61 -2.06 -2.32
C ASP A 47 18.43 -1.30 -1.71
N TYR A 48 17.93 -0.26 -2.38
CA TYR A 48 16.72 0.43 -1.96
C TYR A 48 15.53 -0.53 -1.90
N TRP A 49 15.30 -1.34 -2.94
CA TRP A 49 14.17 -2.26 -2.97
C TRP A 49 14.26 -3.34 -1.91
N GLU A 50 15.41 -3.97 -1.74
CA GLU A 50 15.61 -4.97 -0.68
C GLU A 50 15.35 -4.37 0.70
N THR A 51 15.96 -3.21 0.97
CA THR A 51 15.82 -2.53 2.25
C THR A 51 14.39 -2.07 2.50
N ASN A 52 13.73 -1.47 1.50
CA ASN A 52 12.36 -0.97 1.62
C ASN A 52 11.35 -2.09 1.91
N ILE A 53 11.43 -3.22 1.18
CA ILE A 53 10.54 -4.38 1.40
C ILE A 53 10.70 -4.91 2.83
N ARG A 54 11.94 -5.10 3.29
CA ARG A 54 12.24 -5.57 4.65
C ARG A 54 11.69 -4.63 5.72
N LEU A 55 11.91 -3.33 5.56
CA LEU A 55 11.46 -2.33 6.54
C LEU A 55 9.94 -2.20 6.60
N TRP A 56 9.24 -2.23 5.46
CA TRP A 56 7.78 -2.22 5.44
C TRP A 56 7.18 -3.46 6.10
N LYS A 57 7.80 -4.64 5.92
CA LYS A 57 7.39 -5.85 6.64
C LYS A 57 7.52 -5.68 8.16
N GLN A 58 8.63 -5.16 8.65
CA GLN A 58 8.85 -4.91 10.07
C GLN A 58 7.90 -3.84 10.62
N TYR A 59 7.65 -2.77 9.86
CA TYR A 59 6.73 -1.71 10.26
C TYR A 59 5.29 -2.20 10.37
N SER A 60 4.81 -2.99 9.40
CA SER A 60 3.45 -3.57 9.47
C SER A 60 3.28 -4.54 10.64
N GLN A 61 4.35 -5.19 11.08
CA GLN A 61 4.36 -6.06 12.26
C GLN A 61 4.50 -5.29 13.58
N GLY A 62 4.71 -3.97 13.54
CA GLY A 62 4.93 -3.14 14.72
C GLY A 62 6.32 -3.30 15.37
N GLU A 63 7.28 -3.91 14.66
CA GLU A 63 8.65 -4.14 15.16
C GLU A 63 9.51 -2.88 15.12
N ILE A 64 9.19 -1.95 14.25
CA ILE A 64 9.90 -0.68 14.08
C ILE A 64 8.92 0.49 14.00
N GLU A 65 9.40 1.67 14.42
CA GLU A 65 8.64 2.91 14.30
C GLU A 65 8.77 3.55 12.91
N ARG A 66 7.78 4.38 12.54
CA ARG A 66 7.76 5.16 11.30
C ARG A 66 9.06 5.93 11.06
N ARG A 67 9.60 6.59 12.10
CA ARG A 67 10.84 7.37 11.99
C ARG A 67 12.03 6.50 11.57
N TYR A 68 12.14 5.30 12.13
CA TYR A 68 13.19 4.36 11.78
C TYR A 68 13.07 3.92 10.31
N LEU A 69 11.86 3.55 9.85
CA LEU A 69 11.60 3.20 8.46
C LEU A 69 12.01 4.34 7.52
N ILE A 70 11.58 5.59 7.79
CA ILE A 70 11.86 6.77 6.96
C ILE A 70 13.38 6.99 6.80
N ILE A 71 14.15 6.82 7.85
CA ILE A 71 15.61 7.03 7.85
C ILE A 71 16.30 5.85 7.14
N GLU A 72 16.05 4.64 7.60
CA GLU A 72 16.86 3.48 7.22
C GLU A 72 16.65 3.03 5.78
N ARG A 73 15.46 3.29 5.19
CA ARG A 73 15.22 2.91 3.79
C ARG A 73 16.11 3.67 2.79
N PHE A 74 16.68 4.81 3.17
CA PHE A 74 17.64 5.55 2.35
C PHE A 74 19.05 5.54 2.92
N ARG A 75 19.24 5.29 4.22
CA ARG A 75 20.57 5.29 4.84
C ARG A 75 21.50 4.28 4.19
N HIS A 76 21.07 3.01 4.08
CA HIS A 76 21.92 1.98 3.53
C HIS A 76 22.18 2.20 2.03
N PRO A 77 21.16 2.36 1.15
CA PRO A 77 21.41 2.60 -0.28
C PRO A 77 22.33 3.80 -0.55
N LEU A 78 22.14 4.92 0.16
CA LEU A 78 23.00 6.10 0.00
C LEU A 78 24.43 5.88 0.49
N SER A 79 24.63 5.06 1.52
CA SER A 79 25.97 4.77 2.06
C SER A 79 26.88 4.02 1.07
N LEU A 80 26.30 3.40 0.04
CA LEU A 80 27.04 2.71 -1.02
C LEU A 80 27.59 3.70 -2.06
N GLY A 81 27.10 4.94 -2.08
CA GLY A 81 27.58 5.99 -2.97
C GLY A 81 28.88 6.62 -2.50
N LYS A 82 29.77 6.88 -3.44
CA LYS A 82 31.07 7.52 -3.17
C LYS A 82 30.90 8.93 -2.62
N GLY A 83 31.43 9.20 -1.44
CA GLY A 83 31.44 10.54 -0.82
C GLY A 83 30.08 11.02 -0.29
N ILE A 84 29.10 10.13 -0.12
CA ILE A 84 27.85 10.44 0.56
C ILE A 84 27.98 10.09 2.04
N ASP A 85 27.61 11.06 2.91
CA ASP A 85 27.41 10.83 4.34
C ASP A 85 25.89 10.82 4.65
N PRO A 86 25.25 9.65 4.80
CA PRO A 86 23.80 9.53 4.99
C PRO A 86 23.41 9.80 6.45
N THR A 87 23.59 11.06 6.91
CA THR A 87 23.11 11.45 8.24
C THR A 87 21.60 11.23 8.37
N PRO A 88 21.06 11.06 9.59
CA PRO A 88 19.63 10.89 9.79
C PRO A 88 18.81 12.04 9.19
N GLU A 89 19.28 13.27 9.32
CA GLU A 89 18.62 14.47 8.80
C GLU A 89 18.56 14.44 7.28
N TYR A 90 19.66 14.10 6.61
CA TYR A 90 19.73 13.97 5.16
C TYR A 90 18.81 12.84 4.67
N CYS A 91 18.79 11.69 5.33
CA CYS A 91 17.90 10.58 4.98
C CYS A 91 16.42 10.97 5.12
N ILE A 92 16.06 11.79 6.12
CA ILE A 92 14.69 12.32 6.27
C ILE A 92 14.34 13.25 5.11
N GLU A 93 15.24 14.15 4.72
CA GLU A 93 15.02 15.05 3.56
C GLU A 93 14.83 14.26 2.27
N VAL A 94 15.70 13.28 2.00
CA VAL A 94 15.60 12.38 0.85
C VAL A 94 14.29 11.61 0.85
N SER A 95 13.91 11.07 2.01
CA SER A 95 12.66 10.34 2.18
C SER A 95 11.43 11.22 1.94
N ASN A 96 11.42 12.44 2.45
CA ASN A 96 10.34 13.40 2.23
C ASN A 96 10.23 13.80 0.75
N LYS A 97 11.37 14.00 0.08
CA LYS A 97 11.39 14.27 -1.35
C LYS A 97 10.82 13.10 -2.14
N PHE A 98 11.26 11.87 -1.86
CA PHE A 98 10.74 10.65 -2.49
C PHE A 98 9.23 10.52 -2.30
N LEU A 99 8.72 10.65 -1.07
CA LEU A 99 7.29 10.58 -0.78
C LEU A 99 6.50 11.66 -1.52
N SER A 100 7.06 12.86 -1.67
CA SER A 100 6.41 13.93 -2.45
C SER A 100 6.33 13.60 -3.94
N LEU A 101 7.33 12.91 -4.49
CA LEU A 101 7.32 12.43 -5.87
C LEU A 101 6.31 11.27 -6.07
N CYS A 102 6.27 10.31 -5.15
CA CYS A 102 5.29 9.22 -5.18
C CYS A 102 3.85 9.74 -5.10
N ALA A 103 3.62 10.74 -4.23
CA ALA A 103 2.27 11.24 -3.90
C ALA A 103 1.51 11.84 -5.09
N VAL A 104 2.20 12.20 -6.18
CA VAL A 104 1.60 12.80 -7.38
C VAL A 104 1.52 11.85 -8.58
N LYS A 105 1.95 10.60 -8.42
CA LYS A 105 1.88 9.61 -9.50
C LYS A 105 0.46 9.07 -9.63
N PRO A 106 -0.09 8.96 -10.86
CA PRO A 106 -1.47 8.54 -11.08
C PRO A 106 -1.64 7.06 -11.39
N GLY A 107 -0.57 6.26 -11.45
CA GLY A 107 -0.61 4.88 -11.92
C GLY A 107 -1.51 3.98 -11.08
N LEU A 108 -2.42 3.29 -11.75
CA LEU A 108 -3.33 2.32 -11.14
C LEU A 108 -2.97 0.90 -11.62
N VAL A 109 -3.28 -0.07 -10.79
CA VAL A 109 -3.27 -1.48 -11.19
C VAL A 109 -4.28 -1.71 -12.31
N ASP A 110 -3.92 -2.54 -13.28
CA ASP A 110 -4.81 -2.84 -14.42
C ASP A 110 -6.17 -3.36 -13.94
N GLY A 111 -7.24 -2.77 -14.47
CA GLY A 111 -8.62 -3.07 -14.09
C GLY A 111 -9.12 -2.33 -12.83
N ALA A 112 -8.27 -1.61 -12.09
CA ALA A 112 -8.69 -0.94 -10.84
C ALA A 112 -9.81 0.08 -11.07
N LYS A 113 -9.67 0.95 -12.07
CA LYS A 113 -10.69 1.96 -12.38
C LYS A 113 -12.02 1.33 -12.81
N GLU A 114 -11.95 0.29 -13.64
CA GLU A 114 -13.11 -0.47 -14.10
C GLU A 114 -13.84 -1.16 -12.92
N LEU A 115 -13.07 -1.77 -12.00
CA LEU A 115 -13.62 -2.38 -10.79
C LEU A 115 -14.33 -1.32 -9.93
N MET A 116 -13.70 -0.19 -9.67
CA MET A 116 -14.28 0.87 -8.83
C MET A 116 -15.56 1.45 -9.44
N ASP A 117 -15.60 1.65 -10.76
CA ASP A 117 -16.81 2.10 -11.47
C ASP A 117 -17.94 1.06 -11.37
N TYR A 118 -17.61 -0.22 -11.51
CA TYR A 118 -18.58 -1.32 -11.37
C TYR A 118 -19.16 -1.39 -9.95
N LEU A 119 -18.30 -1.38 -8.93
CA LEU A 119 -18.72 -1.46 -7.53
C LEU A 119 -19.62 -0.29 -7.13
N ARG A 120 -19.27 0.92 -7.57
CA ARG A 120 -20.11 2.11 -7.38
C ARG A 120 -21.48 1.95 -8.09
N GLY A 121 -21.47 1.48 -9.33
CA GLY A 121 -22.68 1.24 -10.12
C GLY A 121 -23.62 0.20 -9.50
N LYS A 122 -23.08 -0.75 -8.76
CA LYS A 122 -23.82 -1.76 -7.98
C LYS A 122 -24.32 -1.24 -6.62
N GLY A 123 -23.85 -0.09 -6.17
CA GLY A 123 -24.27 0.51 -4.91
C GLY A 123 -23.57 -0.04 -3.68
N TYR A 124 -22.38 -0.62 -3.83
CA TYR A 124 -21.54 -0.98 -2.68
C TYR A 124 -21.02 0.27 -1.97
N ARG A 125 -21.00 0.25 -0.63
CA ARG A 125 -20.24 1.22 0.16
C ARG A 125 -18.78 0.78 0.19
N MET A 126 -17.90 1.67 -0.22
CA MET A 126 -16.47 1.36 -0.35
C MET A 126 -15.66 2.12 0.68
N HIS A 127 -14.84 1.40 1.44
CA HIS A 127 -14.02 1.94 2.51
C HIS A 127 -12.56 1.59 2.26
N LEU A 128 -11.72 2.61 2.10
CA LEU A 128 -10.28 2.41 1.98
C LEU A 128 -9.71 1.92 3.32
N CYS A 129 -8.87 0.89 3.29
CA CYS A 129 -8.17 0.34 4.46
C CYS A 129 -6.66 0.22 4.18
N SER A 130 -5.85 1.19 4.62
CA SER A 130 -4.42 1.24 4.25
C SER A 130 -3.47 1.44 5.43
N ASN A 131 -2.29 0.80 5.34
CA ASN A 131 -1.14 1.01 6.23
C ASN A 131 -0.22 2.17 5.78
N GLY A 132 -0.55 2.84 4.70
CA GLY A 132 0.22 3.97 4.17
C GLY A 132 0.11 5.23 5.02
N PHE A 133 1.10 6.11 4.90
CA PHE A 133 1.15 7.36 5.66
C PHE A 133 0.03 8.32 5.28
N HIS A 134 -0.63 8.88 6.28
CA HIS A 134 -1.83 9.70 6.13
C HIS A 134 -1.70 10.77 5.04
N GLU A 135 -0.68 11.63 5.14
CA GLU A 135 -0.51 12.74 4.21
C GLU A 135 -0.16 12.33 2.77
N VAL A 136 0.39 11.10 2.60
CA VAL A 136 0.73 10.56 1.29
C VAL A 136 -0.49 9.92 0.63
N GLN A 137 -1.29 9.17 1.38
CA GLN A 137 -2.44 8.45 0.85
C GLN A 137 -3.51 9.39 0.29
N TYR A 138 -3.83 10.47 0.99
CA TYR A 138 -4.79 11.45 0.46
C TYR A 138 -4.33 12.07 -0.88
N LYS A 139 -3.03 12.39 -0.99
CA LYS A 139 -2.47 12.94 -2.24
C LYS A 139 -2.49 11.91 -3.37
N LYS A 140 -2.12 10.66 -3.10
CA LYS A 140 -2.20 9.56 -4.08
C LYS A 140 -3.63 9.37 -4.57
N LEU A 141 -4.62 9.32 -3.66
CA LEU A 141 -6.04 9.18 -4.00
C LEU A 141 -6.53 10.29 -4.94
N HIS A 142 -6.14 11.54 -4.68
CA HIS A 142 -6.45 12.65 -5.57
C HIS A 142 -5.73 12.55 -6.92
N ALA A 143 -4.43 12.21 -6.90
CA ALA A 143 -3.62 12.11 -8.12
C ALA A 143 -4.12 11.02 -9.08
N CYS A 144 -4.57 9.87 -8.54
CA CYS A 144 -5.11 8.78 -9.35
C CYS A 144 -6.62 8.85 -9.61
N GLY A 145 -7.32 9.87 -9.07
CA GLY A 145 -8.75 10.10 -9.28
C GLY A 145 -9.68 9.09 -8.58
N LEU A 146 -9.21 8.45 -7.49
CA LEU A 146 -10.02 7.50 -6.72
C LEU A 146 -10.59 8.07 -5.42
N TYR A 147 -10.25 9.31 -5.04
CA TYR A 147 -10.68 9.89 -3.77
C TYR A 147 -12.20 9.83 -3.56
N ASP A 148 -12.98 10.27 -4.56
CA ASP A 148 -14.44 10.35 -4.47
C ASP A 148 -15.16 8.99 -4.58
N TYR A 149 -14.41 7.88 -4.72
CA TYR A 149 -15.00 6.54 -4.73
C TYR A 149 -15.28 6.01 -3.33
N PHE A 150 -14.57 6.50 -2.33
CA PHE A 150 -14.64 5.96 -0.98
C PHE A 150 -15.59 6.74 -0.08
N ASP A 151 -16.52 6.02 0.56
CA ASP A 151 -17.40 6.54 1.60
C ASP A 151 -16.59 6.87 2.88
N THR A 152 -15.54 6.11 3.14
CA THR A 152 -14.67 6.32 4.31
C THR A 152 -13.23 5.96 3.96
N ILE A 153 -12.29 6.77 4.44
CA ILE A 153 -10.84 6.49 4.37
C ILE A 153 -10.37 6.12 5.77
N ILE A 154 -9.80 4.93 5.90
CA ILE A 154 -9.34 4.31 7.14
C ILE A 154 -7.84 4.05 7.02
N LEU A 155 -7.05 4.78 7.79
CA LEU A 155 -5.61 4.70 7.78
C LEU A 155 -5.09 4.16 9.11
N SER A 156 -3.99 3.42 9.07
CA SER A 156 -3.39 2.83 10.25
C SER A 156 -2.95 3.86 11.30
N GLU A 157 -2.54 5.06 10.86
CA GLU A 157 -2.16 6.14 11.77
C GLU A 157 -3.38 6.68 12.54
N ASP A 158 -4.58 6.73 11.92
CA ASP A 158 -5.82 7.12 12.59
C ASP A 158 -6.31 6.01 13.54
N ALA A 159 -6.12 4.75 13.17
CA ALA A 159 -6.49 3.59 13.98
C ALA A 159 -5.54 3.35 15.16
N GLY A 160 -4.34 3.94 15.13
CA GLY A 160 -3.27 3.68 16.10
C GLY A 160 -2.64 2.29 16.00
N ALA A 161 -2.92 1.55 14.92
CA ALA A 161 -2.35 0.23 14.65
C ALA A 161 -2.42 -0.11 13.16
N ASN A 162 -1.43 -0.85 12.68
CA ASN A 162 -1.41 -1.36 11.30
C ASN A 162 -2.30 -2.61 11.15
N LYS A 163 -2.83 -2.87 9.92
CA LYS A 163 -3.23 -4.22 9.55
C LYS A 163 -2.02 -5.16 9.70
N PRO A 164 -2.16 -6.37 10.24
CA PRO A 164 -3.38 -7.13 10.53
C PRO A 164 -3.95 -6.97 11.96
N SER A 165 -3.55 -5.96 12.73
CA SER A 165 -3.99 -5.79 14.12
C SER A 165 -5.51 -5.78 14.25
N PRO A 166 -6.08 -6.49 15.25
CA PRO A 166 -7.51 -6.39 15.57
C PRO A 166 -7.96 -4.96 15.90
N ILE A 167 -7.06 -4.12 16.41
CA ILE A 167 -7.33 -2.70 16.70
C ILE A 167 -7.69 -1.97 15.41
N PHE A 168 -6.94 -2.20 14.31
CA PHE A 168 -7.24 -1.61 13.01
C PHE A 168 -8.65 -1.97 12.53
N PHE A 169 -9.01 -3.26 12.56
CA PHE A 169 -10.32 -3.72 12.08
C PHE A 169 -11.46 -3.24 12.97
N SER A 170 -11.27 -3.18 14.29
CA SER A 170 -12.25 -2.60 15.21
C SER A 170 -12.51 -1.12 14.90
N TYR A 171 -11.45 -0.34 14.67
CA TYR A 171 -11.56 1.05 14.25
C TYR A 171 -12.23 1.18 12.87
N ALA A 172 -11.91 0.28 11.93
CA ALA A 172 -12.50 0.29 10.60
C ALA A 172 -14.02 0.10 10.64
N PHE A 173 -14.53 -0.82 11.47
CA PHE A 173 -15.97 -1.00 11.69
C PHE A 173 -16.61 0.22 12.35
N GLU A 174 -16.00 0.76 13.39
CA GLU A 174 -16.51 1.95 14.08
C GLU A 174 -16.61 3.14 13.13
N LYS A 175 -15.55 3.40 12.38
CA LYS A 175 -15.44 4.55 11.48
C LYS A 175 -16.39 4.47 10.28
N SER A 176 -16.56 3.28 9.71
CA SER A 176 -17.40 3.05 8.53
C SER A 176 -18.88 2.83 8.88
N GLY A 177 -19.17 2.39 10.11
CA GLY A 177 -20.48 1.90 10.49
C GLY A 177 -20.90 0.62 9.76
N ALA A 178 -19.94 -0.10 9.18
CA ALA A 178 -20.18 -1.35 8.47
C ALA A 178 -20.49 -2.49 9.45
N SER A 179 -21.29 -3.47 8.99
CA SER A 179 -21.56 -4.71 9.75
C SER A 179 -20.63 -5.81 9.29
N LYS A 180 -20.08 -6.55 10.26
CA LYS A 180 -19.18 -7.68 10.00
C LYS A 180 -19.78 -8.72 9.06
N GLU A 181 -21.06 -9.01 9.22
CA GLU A 181 -21.80 -10.04 8.47
C GLU A 181 -21.98 -9.68 6.99
N THR A 182 -21.90 -8.40 6.66
CA THR A 182 -22.13 -7.89 5.29
C THR A 182 -20.90 -7.16 4.72
N THR A 183 -19.75 -7.29 5.37
CA THR A 183 -18.50 -6.69 4.93
C THR A 183 -17.56 -7.74 4.34
N LEU A 184 -16.87 -7.38 3.25
CA LEU A 184 -15.85 -8.19 2.59
C LEU A 184 -14.55 -7.39 2.49
N MET A 185 -13.40 -8.02 2.73
CA MET A 185 -12.08 -7.41 2.50
C MET A 185 -11.50 -7.81 1.15
N ILE A 186 -10.99 -6.83 0.41
CA ILE A 186 -10.25 -7.00 -0.85
C ILE A 186 -8.84 -6.46 -0.66
N GLY A 187 -7.81 -7.26 -0.92
CA GLY A 187 -6.41 -6.83 -0.78
C GLY A 187 -5.43 -7.81 -1.41
N ASP A 188 -4.21 -7.33 -1.66
CA ASP A 188 -3.13 -8.10 -2.28
C ASP A 188 -2.16 -8.71 -1.27
N ASN A 189 -2.12 -8.19 -0.04
CA ASN A 189 -1.21 -8.68 0.97
C ASN A 189 -1.87 -9.74 1.86
N PHE A 190 -1.41 -10.99 1.68
CA PHE A 190 -1.97 -12.11 2.45
C PHE A 190 -1.90 -11.90 3.96
N ASN A 191 -0.77 -11.40 4.47
CA ASN A 191 -0.55 -11.30 5.92
C ASN A 191 -1.34 -10.15 6.56
N THR A 192 -1.39 -8.99 5.91
CA THR A 192 -2.02 -7.79 6.47
C THR A 192 -3.51 -7.74 6.19
N ASP A 193 -3.92 -8.00 4.96
CA ASP A 193 -5.30 -7.83 4.53
C ASP A 193 -6.12 -9.10 4.79
N ILE A 194 -5.63 -10.21 4.25
CA ILE A 194 -6.44 -11.44 4.22
C ILE A 194 -6.45 -12.11 5.59
N LEU A 195 -5.28 -12.35 6.17
CA LEU A 195 -5.20 -12.98 7.49
C LEU A 195 -5.82 -12.10 8.58
N GLY A 196 -5.56 -10.78 8.53
CA GLY A 196 -6.16 -9.84 9.48
C GLY A 196 -7.69 -9.77 9.37
N ALA A 197 -8.23 -9.72 8.16
CA ALA A 197 -9.68 -9.73 7.93
C ALA A 197 -10.32 -11.05 8.37
N LYS A 198 -9.70 -12.20 8.06
CA LYS A 198 -10.17 -13.53 8.55
C LYS A 198 -10.21 -13.58 10.08
N GLN A 199 -9.19 -13.06 10.76
CA GLN A 199 -9.16 -13.00 12.23
C GLN A 199 -10.26 -12.08 12.77
N ALA A 200 -10.60 -11.00 12.07
CA ALA A 200 -11.75 -10.16 12.35
C ALA A 200 -13.09 -10.82 11.99
N GLY A 201 -13.06 -11.95 11.28
CA GLY A 201 -14.19 -12.79 10.87
C GLY A 201 -14.89 -12.29 9.62
N LEU A 202 -14.15 -11.66 8.72
CA LEU A 202 -14.61 -11.24 7.39
C LEU A 202 -14.36 -12.32 6.35
N ASP A 203 -15.20 -12.35 5.34
CA ASP A 203 -14.87 -12.98 4.07
C ASP A 203 -13.84 -12.12 3.32
N THR A 204 -13.08 -12.75 2.41
CA THR A 204 -11.94 -12.10 1.74
C THR A 204 -11.90 -12.40 0.26
N ILE A 205 -11.47 -11.42 -0.54
CA ILE A 205 -10.96 -11.64 -1.91
C ILE A 205 -9.45 -11.33 -1.84
N TYR A 206 -8.65 -12.36 -2.00
CA TYR A 206 -7.20 -12.25 -2.14
C TYR A 206 -6.85 -11.93 -3.59
N PHE A 207 -6.35 -10.73 -3.83
CA PHE A 207 -5.81 -10.34 -5.13
C PHE A 207 -4.35 -10.78 -5.22
N ASN A 208 -4.12 -12.02 -5.66
CA ASN A 208 -2.79 -12.59 -5.83
C ASN A 208 -2.21 -12.23 -7.20
N ARG A 209 -1.42 -11.17 -7.26
CA ARG A 209 -0.74 -10.71 -8.50
C ARG A 209 0.32 -11.71 -9.01
N PHE A 210 0.77 -12.63 -8.18
CA PHE A 210 1.84 -13.57 -8.47
C PHE A 210 1.35 -15.02 -8.34
N PRO A 211 0.66 -15.56 -9.36
CA PRO A 211 -0.01 -16.86 -9.29
C PRO A 211 0.94 -18.05 -9.05
N ASP A 212 2.23 -17.89 -9.30
CA ASP A 212 3.25 -18.91 -8.99
C ASP A 212 3.45 -19.11 -7.48
N TYR A 213 2.93 -18.20 -6.67
CA TYR A 213 2.96 -18.26 -5.20
C TYR A 213 1.52 -18.36 -4.68
N PRO A 214 0.96 -19.59 -4.54
CA PRO A 214 -0.41 -19.77 -4.09
C PRO A 214 -0.60 -19.25 -2.67
N ALA A 215 -1.86 -18.91 -2.33
CA ALA A 215 -2.19 -18.50 -0.98
C ALA A 215 -1.68 -19.53 0.05
N PRO A 216 -1.02 -19.10 1.15
CA PRO A 216 -0.49 -20.00 2.17
C PRO A 216 -1.55 -20.86 2.86
N GLU A 217 -2.78 -20.41 2.89
CA GLU A 217 -3.94 -21.13 3.42
C GLU A 217 -5.23 -20.73 2.69
N ALA A 218 -6.31 -21.49 2.89
CA ALA A 218 -7.59 -21.26 2.24
C ALA A 218 -8.16 -19.85 2.49
N VAL A 219 -8.57 -19.19 1.41
CA VAL A 219 -9.23 -17.88 1.38
C VAL A 219 -10.67 -18.04 0.88
N THR A 220 -11.51 -17.01 1.06
CA THR A 220 -12.90 -17.10 0.53
C THR A 220 -12.89 -17.10 -0.99
N HIS A 221 -12.14 -16.17 -1.58
CA HIS A 221 -11.90 -16.10 -3.02
C HIS A 221 -10.45 -15.69 -3.27
N GLU A 222 -9.85 -16.24 -4.32
CA GLU A 222 -8.55 -15.84 -4.86
C GLU A 222 -8.73 -15.43 -6.32
N VAL A 223 -8.16 -14.29 -6.70
CA VAL A 223 -8.18 -13.76 -8.06
C VAL A 223 -6.80 -13.29 -8.47
N HIS A 224 -6.49 -13.36 -9.77
CA HIS A 224 -5.21 -12.91 -10.31
C HIS A 224 -5.33 -11.63 -11.12
N HIS A 225 -6.56 -11.25 -11.48
CA HIS A 225 -6.87 -9.99 -12.14
C HIS A 225 -8.04 -9.30 -11.41
N LEU A 226 -7.97 -7.97 -11.26
CA LEU A 226 -9.05 -7.22 -10.60
C LEU A 226 -10.40 -7.37 -11.32
N ARG A 227 -10.39 -7.58 -12.65
CA ARG A 227 -11.61 -7.84 -13.44
C ARG A 227 -12.32 -9.13 -13.05
N ASP A 228 -11.63 -10.10 -12.47
CA ASP A 228 -12.26 -11.36 -12.02
C ASP A 228 -13.24 -11.12 -10.86
N ILE A 229 -13.03 -10.05 -10.09
CA ILE A 229 -13.90 -9.63 -8.98
C ILE A 229 -15.31 -9.28 -9.49
N LEU A 230 -15.46 -8.77 -10.72
CA LEU A 230 -16.73 -8.46 -11.36
C LEU A 230 -17.67 -9.66 -11.49
N ASN A 231 -17.12 -10.89 -11.46
CA ASN A 231 -17.89 -12.14 -11.51
C ASN A 231 -18.25 -12.67 -10.11
N ILE A 232 -17.67 -12.10 -9.05
CA ILE A 232 -17.90 -12.50 -7.66
C ILE A 232 -18.92 -11.56 -6.99
N LEU A 233 -18.86 -10.27 -7.29
CA LEU A 233 -19.67 -9.20 -6.74
C LEU A 233 -20.65 -8.65 -7.76
#